data_5016ea9f9571a412acf07920ddd2cc7d
#
_entry.id   5016ea9f9571a412acf07920ddd2cc7d
#
_cell.length_a   1.000
_cell.length_b   1.000
_cell.length_c   1.000
_cell.angle_alpha   90.00
_cell.angle_beta   90.00
_cell.angle_gamma   90.00
#
_symmetry.space_group_name_H-M   'P 1'
#
loop_
_entity.id
_entity.type
_entity.pdbx_description
1 polymer ?
#
loop_
_entity_poly.entity_id
_entity_poly.type
_entity_poly.pdbx_seq_one_letter_code
_entity_poly.pdbx_strand_id
1 'polypeptide(L)'
;ISEEKQHNLRIPATQTESDFAELMNSLNLPMPKRINEAVPANMGCGFSADQGHFTEEVFGVRDLQKILNSLTEEEVVIDCRTLAEYEAGHIPGAINIPMGKELDQLSELQDYRKIYLYCQSGRRSQSVYTSLISKGLDNLVCLRSSGMSEWKKCGYHVET
;
A
#
# COMPACT_ATOMS: atom_id res chain seq x y z
N ILE A 1 14.46 16.96 -21.67
CA ILE A 1 14.33 18.14 -20.74
C ILE A 1 15.11 19.34 -21.26
N SER A 2 16.34 19.19 -21.79
CA SER A 2 17.14 20.32 -22.32
C SER A 2 16.55 20.89 -23.61
N GLU A 3 16.06 20.07 -24.52
CA GLU A 3 15.41 20.51 -25.77
C GLU A 3 14.07 21.20 -25.50
N GLU A 4 13.29 20.70 -24.53
CA GLU A 4 12.01 21.28 -24.18
C GLU A 4 12.14 22.67 -23.55
N LYS A 5 13.18 22.91 -22.75
CA LYS A 5 13.51 24.23 -22.22
C LYS A 5 13.84 25.27 -23.30
N GLN A 6 14.36 24.82 -24.44
CA GLN A 6 14.72 25.73 -25.55
C GLN A 6 13.54 26.07 -26.46
N HIS A 7 12.51 25.19 -26.52
CA HIS A 7 11.40 25.33 -27.46
C HIS A 7 10.06 25.66 -26.79
N ASN A 8 10.00 25.71 -25.46
CA ASN A 8 8.78 26.04 -24.75
C ASN A 8 8.57 27.55 -24.69
N LEU A 9 7.74 28.06 -25.58
CA LEU A 9 7.41 29.49 -25.69
C LEU A 9 6.71 30.06 -24.43
N ARG A 10 6.18 29.23 -23.58
CA ARG A 10 5.48 29.63 -22.33
C ARG A 10 6.39 29.69 -21.12
N ILE A 11 7.50 28.95 -21.13
CA ILE A 11 8.46 28.88 -20.02
C ILE A 11 9.88 29.03 -20.59
N PRO A 12 10.28 30.27 -21.00
CA PRO A 12 11.63 30.48 -21.50
C PRO A 12 12.68 30.23 -20.42
N ALA A 13 13.87 29.83 -20.85
CA ALA A 13 14.97 29.49 -19.93
C ALA A 13 15.42 30.66 -19.03
N THR A 14 15.00 31.86 -19.31
CA THR A 14 15.28 33.10 -18.57
C THR A 14 14.23 33.47 -17.55
N GLN A 15 13.12 32.72 -17.48
CA GLN A 15 12.01 32.98 -16.56
C GLN A 15 12.41 32.69 -15.10
N THR A 16 12.16 33.66 -14.24
CA THR A 16 12.39 33.49 -12.79
C THR A 16 11.21 32.74 -12.15
N GLU A 17 11.42 32.24 -10.95
CA GLU A 17 10.35 31.57 -10.16
C GLU A 17 9.16 32.52 -9.93
N SER A 18 9.44 33.81 -9.68
CA SER A 18 8.42 34.84 -9.50
C SER A 18 7.58 35.05 -10.76
N ASP A 19 8.24 35.17 -11.93
CA ASP A 19 7.55 35.34 -13.20
C ASP A 19 6.67 34.14 -13.56
N PHE A 20 7.14 32.92 -13.21
CA PHE A 20 6.37 31.71 -13.40
C PHE A 20 5.13 31.67 -12.48
N ALA A 21 5.29 32.05 -11.21
CA ALA A 21 4.17 32.12 -10.27
C ALA A 21 3.12 33.15 -10.72
N GLU A 22 3.53 34.32 -11.20
CA GLU A 22 2.62 35.34 -11.77
C GLU A 22 1.89 34.81 -12.99
N LEU A 23 2.60 34.14 -13.90
CA LEU A 23 2.01 33.50 -15.08
C LEU A 23 0.95 32.48 -14.68
N MET A 24 1.27 31.56 -13.74
CA MET A 24 0.34 30.52 -13.29
C MET A 24 -0.90 31.13 -12.63
N ASN A 25 -0.73 32.18 -11.82
CA ASN A 25 -1.85 32.87 -11.17
C ASN A 25 -2.74 33.62 -12.21
N SER A 26 -2.13 34.15 -13.26
CA SER A 26 -2.87 34.87 -14.33
C SER A 26 -3.76 33.95 -15.17
N LEU A 27 -3.46 32.64 -15.22
CA LEU A 27 -4.26 31.69 -15.97
C LEU A 27 -5.65 31.44 -15.35
N ASN A 28 -5.87 31.86 -14.10
CA ASN A 28 -7.14 31.75 -13.38
C ASN A 28 -7.82 30.38 -13.56
N LEU A 29 -7.02 29.30 -13.53
CA LEU A 29 -7.50 27.93 -13.73
C LEU A 29 -8.35 27.52 -12.54
N PRO A 30 -9.53 26.92 -12.76
CA PRO A 30 -10.32 26.41 -11.65
C PRO A 30 -9.54 25.31 -10.93
N MET A 31 -9.50 25.38 -9.61
CA MET A 31 -8.87 24.35 -8.79
C MET A 31 -9.50 22.99 -9.07
N PRO A 32 -8.75 21.94 -9.34
CA PRO A 32 -9.29 20.59 -9.46
C PRO A 32 -10.09 20.22 -8.21
N LYS A 33 -11.28 19.65 -8.40
CA LYS A 33 -12.23 19.36 -7.30
C LYS A 33 -11.62 18.56 -6.12
N ARG A 34 -10.55 17.80 -6.36
CA ARG A 34 -9.87 16.96 -5.37
C ARG A 34 -8.42 17.39 -5.07
N ILE A 35 -8.04 18.60 -5.39
CA ILE A 35 -6.65 19.05 -5.18
C ILE A 35 -6.27 19.02 -3.70
N ASN A 36 -7.20 19.38 -2.82
CA ASN A 36 -6.99 19.41 -1.37
C ASN A 36 -6.84 18.01 -0.77
N GLU A 37 -7.32 16.98 -1.46
CA GLU A 37 -7.15 15.56 -1.09
C GLU A 37 -5.90 14.98 -1.76
N ALA A 38 -5.69 15.31 -3.04
CA ALA A 38 -4.62 14.74 -3.85
C ALA A 38 -3.23 15.24 -3.46
N VAL A 39 -3.06 16.52 -3.10
CA VAL A 39 -1.76 17.09 -2.73
C VAL A 39 -1.24 16.49 -1.42
N PRO A 40 -2.01 16.48 -0.31
CA PRO A 40 -1.56 15.81 0.92
C PRO A 40 -1.33 14.30 0.72
N ALA A 41 -2.21 13.63 -0.04
CA ALA A 41 -2.07 12.21 -0.34
C ALA A 41 -0.76 11.91 -1.11
N ASN A 42 -0.40 12.74 -2.09
CA ASN A 42 0.83 12.59 -2.85
C ASN A 42 2.08 12.95 -2.01
N MET A 43 2.00 13.97 -1.16
CA MET A 43 3.07 14.34 -0.23
C MET A 43 3.31 13.25 0.83
N GLY A 44 2.24 12.54 1.24
CA GLY A 44 2.29 11.39 2.15
C GLY A 44 2.45 10.04 1.45
N CYS A 45 3.00 9.98 0.22
CA CYS A 45 3.09 8.76 -0.58
C CYS A 45 1.72 8.13 -0.91
N GLY A 46 0.71 8.95 -1.12
CA GLY A 46 -0.61 8.49 -1.55
C GLY A 46 -1.60 8.15 -0.43
N PHE A 47 -1.24 8.42 0.82
CA PHE A 47 -2.13 8.19 1.98
C PHE A 47 -2.44 9.50 2.69
N SER A 48 -3.74 9.83 2.84
CA SER A 48 -4.16 10.92 3.72
C SER A 48 -3.92 10.50 5.18
N ALA A 49 -3.22 11.34 5.93
CA ALA A 49 -2.90 11.13 7.35
C ALA A 49 -4.13 11.17 8.28
N ASP A 50 -5.35 11.27 7.73
CA ASP A 50 -6.56 11.60 8.49
C ASP A 50 -7.57 10.45 8.64
N GLN A 51 -7.14 9.21 8.38
CA GLN A 51 -7.94 8.03 8.72
C GLN A 51 -7.18 7.15 9.71
N GLY A 52 -7.41 7.47 10.95
CA GLY A 52 -7.20 6.78 12.19
C GLY A 52 -6.29 5.55 12.23
N HIS A 53 -5.34 5.60 13.15
CA HIS A 53 -4.55 4.46 13.67
C HIS A 53 -3.68 3.69 12.67
N PHE A 54 -2.81 4.40 11.96
CA PHE A 54 -1.58 3.76 11.51
C PHE A 54 -0.58 3.80 12.68
N THR A 55 -0.48 2.72 13.40
CA THR A 55 0.74 2.48 14.18
C THR A 55 1.89 2.42 13.18
N GLU A 56 2.83 3.36 13.29
CA GLU A 56 3.95 3.58 12.37
C GLU A 56 5.02 2.49 12.41
N GLU A 57 4.65 1.25 12.52
CA GLU A 57 5.61 0.18 12.29
C GLU A 57 5.59 -0.20 10.82
N VAL A 58 6.64 0.19 10.10
CA VAL A 58 6.93 -0.35 8.76
C VAL A 58 7.16 -1.85 8.92
N PHE A 59 6.08 -2.59 8.82
CA PHE A 59 6.09 -4.02 9.01
C PHE A 59 6.62 -4.70 7.74
N GLY A 60 7.77 -5.33 7.88
CA GLY A 60 8.46 -6.03 6.78
C GLY A 60 8.46 -7.55 6.93
N VAL A 61 8.98 -8.25 5.92
CA VAL A 61 9.07 -9.72 5.93
C VAL A 61 9.90 -10.27 7.09
N ARG A 62 10.90 -9.50 7.57
CA ARG A 62 11.73 -9.92 8.72
C ARG A 62 10.95 -9.92 10.03
N ASP A 63 10.03 -8.99 10.17
CA ASP A 63 9.18 -8.91 11.36
C ASP A 63 8.11 -10.00 11.32
N LEU A 64 7.53 -10.24 10.14
CA LEU A 64 6.63 -11.37 9.94
C LEU A 64 7.32 -12.70 10.25
N GLN A 65 8.57 -12.90 9.82
CA GLN A 65 9.34 -14.12 10.13
C GLN A 65 9.49 -14.37 11.65
N LYS A 66 9.70 -13.31 12.43
CA LYS A 66 9.77 -13.43 13.89
C LYS A 66 8.42 -13.80 14.49
N ILE A 67 7.34 -13.19 13.97
CA ILE A 67 5.98 -13.40 14.45
C ILE A 67 5.51 -14.83 14.15
N LEU A 68 5.83 -15.40 13.00
CA LEU A 68 5.45 -16.78 12.65
C LEU A 68 5.89 -17.81 13.70
N ASN A 69 7.02 -17.56 14.39
CA ASN A 69 7.50 -18.44 15.46
C ASN A 69 6.66 -18.37 16.74
N SER A 70 5.82 -17.36 16.90
CA SER A 70 4.97 -17.10 18.07
C SER A 70 3.52 -16.84 17.71
N LEU A 71 3.12 -17.15 16.47
CA LEU A 71 1.75 -16.97 15.99
C LEU A 71 0.78 -17.80 16.84
N THR A 72 -0.29 -17.19 17.29
CA THR A 72 -1.35 -17.84 18.07
C THR A 72 -2.54 -18.19 17.18
N GLU A 73 -3.45 -19.03 17.65
CA GLU A 73 -4.68 -19.37 16.92
C GLU A 73 -5.62 -18.17 16.69
N GLU A 74 -5.44 -17.11 17.49
CA GLU A 74 -6.19 -15.86 17.34
C GLU A 74 -5.57 -14.91 16.31
N GLU A 75 -4.48 -15.29 15.67
CA GLU A 75 -3.75 -14.49 14.70
C GLU A 75 -3.65 -15.24 13.38
N VAL A 76 -3.75 -14.53 12.27
CA VAL A 76 -3.73 -15.15 10.95
C VAL A 76 -2.86 -14.35 9.96
N VAL A 77 -2.17 -15.09 9.10
CA VAL A 77 -1.43 -14.51 7.96
C VAL A 77 -2.21 -14.80 6.70
N ILE A 78 -2.49 -13.76 5.91
CA ILE A 78 -3.30 -13.86 4.70
C ILE A 78 -2.46 -13.53 3.46
N ASP A 79 -2.44 -14.45 2.51
CA ASP A 79 -1.90 -14.26 1.18
C ASP A 79 -2.99 -13.69 0.25
N CYS A 80 -2.81 -12.42 -0.16
CA CYS A 80 -3.75 -11.75 -1.07
C CYS A 80 -3.47 -12.02 -2.55
N ARG A 81 -2.59 -12.98 -2.88
CA ARG A 81 -2.29 -13.38 -4.25
C ARG A 81 -3.36 -14.32 -4.80
N THR A 82 -3.26 -14.64 -6.09
CA THR A 82 -4.12 -15.66 -6.70
C THR A 82 -3.85 -17.04 -6.12
N LEU A 83 -4.83 -17.94 -6.22
CA LEU A 83 -4.68 -19.32 -5.76
C LEU A 83 -3.47 -20.01 -6.43
N ALA A 84 -3.28 -19.83 -7.74
CA ALA A 84 -2.15 -20.41 -8.46
C ALA A 84 -0.78 -19.90 -7.96
N GLU A 85 -0.69 -18.62 -7.56
CA GLU A 85 0.54 -18.07 -6.95
C GLU A 85 0.77 -18.62 -5.54
N TYR A 86 -0.30 -18.85 -4.79
CA TYR A 86 -0.26 -19.43 -3.45
C TYR A 86 0.21 -20.89 -3.51
N GLU A 87 -0.41 -21.71 -4.36
CA GLU A 87 -0.04 -23.12 -4.56
C GLU A 87 1.39 -23.30 -5.07
N ALA A 88 1.90 -22.35 -5.88
CA ALA A 88 3.29 -22.33 -6.34
C ALA A 88 4.31 -21.96 -5.23
N GLY A 89 3.82 -21.67 -4.03
CA GLY A 89 4.60 -21.43 -2.83
C GLY A 89 4.19 -20.17 -2.08
N HIS A 90 3.96 -20.33 -0.78
CA HIS A 90 3.46 -19.29 0.12
C HIS A 90 4.25 -19.24 1.45
N ILE A 91 4.00 -18.23 2.25
CA ILE A 91 4.58 -18.10 3.60
C ILE A 91 3.95 -19.15 4.52
N PRO A 92 4.73 -19.91 5.31
CA PRO A 92 4.24 -20.98 6.16
C PRO A 92 3.06 -20.55 7.05
N GLY A 93 2.03 -21.39 7.08
CA GLY A 93 0.83 -21.16 7.88
C GLY A 93 -0.09 -20.05 7.39
N ALA A 94 0.19 -19.46 6.21
CA ALA A 94 -0.70 -18.48 5.62
C ALA A 94 -1.93 -19.12 4.99
N ILE A 95 -3.08 -18.45 5.04
CA ILE A 95 -4.27 -18.80 4.29
C ILE A 95 -4.40 -17.93 3.03
N ASN A 96 -5.01 -18.47 1.98
CA ASN A 96 -5.19 -17.71 0.74
C ASN A 96 -6.56 -17.04 0.67
N ILE A 97 -6.58 -15.72 0.65
CA ILE A 97 -7.77 -14.91 0.35
C ILE A 97 -7.40 -13.94 -0.77
N PRO A 98 -7.63 -14.30 -2.03
CA PRO A 98 -7.28 -13.46 -3.16
C PRO A 98 -7.94 -12.09 -3.10
N MET A 99 -7.21 -11.04 -3.50
CA MET A 99 -7.75 -9.68 -3.61
C MET A 99 -9.08 -9.68 -4.39
N GLY A 100 -10.10 -9.06 -3.80
CA GLY A 100 -11.47 -9.03 -4.31
C GLY A 100 -12.39 -10.12 -3.73
N LYS A 101 -11.86 -11.01 -2.88
CA LYS A 101 -12.61 -12.05 -2.15
C LYS A 101 -12.61 -11.81 -0.63
N GLU A 102 -11.90 -10.80 -0.16
CA GLU A 102 -11.77 -10.49 1.26
C GLU A 102 -13.10 -10.18 1.96
N LEU A 103 -14.05 -9.61 1.23
CA LEU A 103 -15.37 -9.27 1.78
C LEU A 103 -16.29 -10.49 1.93
N ASP A 104 -16.06 -11.54 1.17
CA ASP A 104 -16.82 -12.81 1.27
C ASP A 104 -16.53 -13.52 2.61
N GLN A 105 -15.39 -13.23 3.24
CA GLN A 105 -14.93 -13.83 4.50
C GLN A 105 -14.89 -12.83 5.67
N LEU A 106 -15.52 -11.68 5.53
CA LEU A 106 -15.46 -10.60 6.51
C LEU A 106 -15.87 -11.04 7.93
N SER A 107 -16.91 -11.88 8.05
CA SER A 107 -17.39 -12.37 9.34
C SER A 107 -16.37 -13.24 10.05
N GLU A 108 -15.63 -14.07 9.33
CA GLU A 108 -14.57 -14.92 9.90
C GLU A 108 -13.35 -14.07 10.28
N LEU A 109 -13.04 -13.05 9.50
CA LEU A 109 -11.91 -12.16 9.76
C LEU A 109 -12.10 -11.29 11.01
N GLN A 110 -13.33 -11.00 11.39
CA GLN A 110 -13.64 -10.26 12.62
C GLN A 110 -13.29 -11.01 13.91
N ASP A 111 -13.22 -12.32 13.86
CA ASP A 111 -12.94 -13.18 15.04
C ASP A 111 -11.45 -13.21 15.38
N TYR A 112 -10.56 -12.84 14.45
CA TYR A 112 -9.13 -12.81 14.71
C TYR A 112 -8.73 -11.57 15.49
N ARG A 113 -7.83 -11.76 16.47
CA ARG A 113 -7.21 -10.66 17.22
C ARG A 113 -6.27 -9.83 16.37
N LYS A 114 -5.58 -10.45 15.42
CA LYS A 114 -4.64 -9.79 14.52
C LYS A 114 -4.53 -10.49 13.18
N ILE A 115 -4.54 -9.71 12.11
CA ILE A 115 -4.50 -10.20 10.74
C ILE A 115 -3.30 -9.56 10.01
N TYR A 116 -2.40 -10.41 9.51
CA TYR A 116 -1.22 -9.98 8.75
C TYR A 116 -1.46 -10.20 7.27
N LEU A 117 -1.47 -9.11 6.48
CA LEU A 117 -1.74 -9.14 5.05
C LEU A 117 -0.45 -9.05 4.25
N TYR A 118 -0.23 -9.96 3.31
CA TYR A 118 0.86 -9.85 2.36
C TYR A 118 0.41 -10.22 0.94
N CYS A 119 1.23 -9.84 -0.05
CA CYS A 119 1.09 -10.30 -1.43
C CYS A 119 2.49 -10.42 -2.06
N GLN A 120 2.61 -10.33 -3.38
CA GLN A 120 3.91 -10.43 -4.06
C GLN A 120 4.86 -9.28 -3.71
N SER A 121 4.37 -8.02 -3.66
CA SER A 121 5.19 -6.80 -3.51
C SER A 121 4.57 -5.72 -2.61
N GLY A 122 3.49 -6.01 -1.90
CA GLY A 122 2.79 -5.08 -1.02
C GLY A 122 1.61 -4.31 -1.66
N ARG A 123 1.47 -4.29 -2.98
CA ARG A 123 0.42 -3.49 -3.66
C ARG A 123 -1.00 -4.05 -3.47
N ARG A 124 -1.20 -5.35 -3.73
CA ARG A 124 -2.51 -6.02 -3.58
C ARG A 124 -2.94 -6.08 -2.12
N SER A 125 -2.02 -6.42 -1.21
CA SER A 125 -2.31 -6.43 0.23
C SER A 125 -2.71 -5.05 0.77
N GLN A 126 -2.14 -3.97 0.22
CA GLN A 126 -2.55 -2.62 0.56
C GLN A 126 -3.99 -2.30 0.10
N SER A 127 -4.40 -2.77 -1.08
CA SER A 127 -5.78 -2.61 -1.56
C SER A 127 -6.77 -3.38 -0.69
N VAL A 128 -6.43 -4.63 -0.32
CA VAL A 128 -7.23 -5.46 0.61
C VAL A 128 -7.31 -4.80 1.99
N TYR A 129 -6.20 -4.29 2.51
CA TYR A 129 -6.15 -3.54 3.76
C TYR A 129 -7.14 -2.37 3.76
N THR A 130 -7.09 -1.52 2.73
CA THR A 130 -8.00 -0.37 2.61
C THR A 130 -9.47 -0.80 2.51
N SER A 131 -9.74 -1.88 1.77
CA SER A 131 -11.09 -2.47 1.66
C SER A 131 -11.63 -2.91 3.03
N LEU A 132 -10.84 -3.66 3.79
CA LEU A 132 -11.25 -4.20 5.10
C LEU A 132 -11.38 -3.09 6.16
N ILE A 133 -10.47 -2.11 6.20
CA ILE A 133 -10.58 -0.94 7.09
C ILE A 133 -11.89 -0.19 6.82
N SER A 134 -12.27 -0.01 5.55
CA SER A 134 -13.52 0.65 5.18
C SER A 134 -14.78 -0.08 5.69
N LYS A 135 -14.64 -1.34 6.08
CA LYS A 135 -15.69 -2.19 6.66
C LYS A 135 -15.60 -2.29 8.18
N GLY A 136 -14.67 -1.55 8.81
CA GLY A 136 -14.57 -1.43 10.25
C GLY A 136 -13.63 -2.44 10.92
N LEU A 137 -12.79 -3.16 10.18
CA LEU A 137 -11.72 -3.95 10.78
C LEU A 137 -10.56 -3.02 11.16
N ASP A 138 -10.09 -3.08 12.39
CA ASP A 138 -8.98 -2.29 12.94
C ASP A 138 -7.77 -3.12 13.39
N ASN A 139 -7.89 -4.44 13.33
CA ASN A 139 -6.91 -5.44 13.77
C ASN A 139 -5.93 -5.86 12.66
N LEU A 140 -5.75 -5.05 11.63
CA LEU A 140 -5.00 -5.37 10.41
C LEU A 140 -3.56 -4.84 10.45
N VAL A 141 -2.62 -5.65 9.97
CA VAL A 141 -1.23 -5.27 9.71
C VAL A 141 -0.89 -5.63 8.27
N CYS A 142 -0.40 -4.68 7.49
CA CYS A 142 -0.07 -4.89 6.10
C CYS A 142 1.43 -4.79 5.86
N LEU A 143 2.02 -5.78 5.17
CA LEU A 143 3.39 -5.69 4.69
C LEU A 143 3.47 -4.62 3.59
N ARG A 144 4.17 -3.52 3.88
CA ARG A 144 4.35 -2.42 2.94
C ARG A 144 5.64 -2.58 2.15
N SER A 145 5.56 -2.34 0.85
CA SER A 145 6.71 -2.39 -0.07
C SER A 145 7.51 -3.69 -0.01
N SER A 146 6.94 -4.74 0.56
CA SER A 146 7.54 -6.05 0.71
C SER A 146 6.48 -7.15 0.59
N GLY A 147 6.90 -8.41 0.46
CA GLY A 147 5.99 -9.53 0.33
C GLY A 147 6.74 -10.78 -0.11
N MET A 148 6.09 -11.67 -0.86
CA MET A 148 6.68 -12.94 -1.28
C MET A 148 7.99 -12.81 -2.05
N SER A 149 8.15 -11.74 -2.84
CA SER A 149 9.42 -11.46 -3.55
C SER A 149 10.58 -11.27 -2.58
N GLU A 150 10.37 -10.49 -1.51
CA GLU A 150 11.38 -10.20 -0.51
C GLU A 150 11.61 -11.42 0.40
N TRP A 151 10.54 -12.14 0.76
CA TRP A 151 10.59 -13.38 1.53
C TRP A 151 11.53 -14.40 0.89
N LYS A 152 11.36 -14.64 -0.42
CA LYS A 152 12.23 -15.53 -1.19
C LYS A 152 13.68 -15.03 -1.29
N LYS A 153 13.91 -13.72 -1.43
CA LYS A 153 15.25 -13.12 -1.45
C LYS A 153 16.00 -13.29 -0.12
N CYS A 154 15.26 -13.24 1.00
CA CYS A 154 15.81 -13.48 2.32
C CYS A 154 16.14 -14.97 2.56
N GLY A 155 15.75 -15.87 1.66
CA GLY A 155 15.98 -17.32 1.80
C GLY A 155 15.09 -17.97 2.86
N TYR A 156 13.97 -17.36 3.21
CA TYR A 156 13.05 -17.93 4.18
C TYR A 156 12.26 -19.10 3.60
N HIS A 157 11.83 -20.00 4.49
CA HIS A 157 11.09 -21.19 4.11
C HIS A 157 9.79 -20.85 3.39
N VAL A 158 9.42 -21.67 2.40
CA VAL A 158 8.21 -21.55 1.56
C VAL A 158 7.50 -22.88 1.59
N GLU A 159 6.22 -22.86 1.91
CA GLU A 159 5.32 -24.00 1.77
C GLU A 159 4.72 -24.07 0.37
N THR A 160 4.37 -25.28 -0.11
CA THR A 160 3.74 -25.54 -1.43
C THR A 160 2.56 -26.50 -1.24
#